data_7b6fcefe8d3992acfc69ba637fb4933e
#
_entry.id   7b6fcefe8d3992acfc69ba637fb4933e
#
_cell.length_a   1.000
_cell.length_b   1.000
_cell.length_c   1.000
_cell.angle_alpha   90.00
_cell.angle_beta   90.00
_cell.angle_gamma   90.00
#
_symmetry.space_group_name_H-M   'P 1'
#
loop_
_entity.id
_entity.type
_entity.pdbx_description
1 polymer ?
#
loop_
_entity_poly.entity_id
_entity_poly.type
_entity_poly.pdbx_seq_one_letter_code
_entity_poly.pdbx_strand_id
1 'polypeptide(L)'
;SLGLMANLNDGLDTKWRFYPGIDVSYRPTEAWKFFVSWNMGLRMPTFTDLYYSGANIEGNSELKPEKTTDYQIGGRYTTRGFIAEVQGFYSHKKNMIDWVTYNDANKVSDGIFHSVNFQMDNKGAEINLQMLPRQLWGDNALVRKIGVQYSYIYEESDYDVDVIMSKYAMDYLRHKVIVSADSKIWKNLNLSLSWRWQDREGKNNPAYALLDGRLSWDTAKWSAYIDGSNIFDKKYYDYVSILQPGSWFRFGVRFSL
;
A
#
# COMPACT_ATOMS: atom_id res chain seq x y z
N SER A 1 6.90 -23.25 0.36
CA SER A 1 8.30 -22.95 0.72
C SER A 1 8.47 -22.87 2.22
N LEU A 2 9.67 -23.10 2.69
CA LEU A 2 10.10 -22.90 4.07
C LEU A 2 11.27 -21.93 4.03
N GLY A 3 11.25 -20.92 4.88
CA GLY A 3 12.30 -19.94 5.01
C GLY A 3 12.75 -19.80 6.46
N LEU A 4 14.03 -19.51 6.68
CA LEU A 4 14.56 -19.12 7.98
C LEU A 4 15.55 -17.99 7.77
N MET A 5 15.29 -16.84 8.37
CA MET A 5 16.24 -15.75 8.49
C MET A 5 16.88 -15.82 9.89
N ALA A 6 18.21 -15.80 9.95
CA ALA A 6 18.97 -15.69 11.18
C ALA A 6 19.68 -14.33 11.19
N ASN A 7 19.59 -13.61 12.30
CA ASN A 7 20.21 -12.30 12.48
C ASN A 7 21.04 -12.29 13.76
N LEU A 8 22.26 -11.77 13.66
CA LEU A 8 23.13 -11.44 14.78
C LEU A 8 23.54 -9.98 14.64
N ASN A 9 23.31 -9.18 15.67
CA ASN A 9 23.72 -7.79 15.69
C ASN A 9 24.43 -7.49 17.00
N ASP A 10 25.68 -7.10 16.91
CA ASP A 10 26.56 -6.79 18.05
C ASP A 10 26.38 -5.38 18.61
N GLY A 11 25.75 -4.47 17.84
CA GLY A 11 25.49 -3.10 18.27
C GLY A 11 24.33 -2.94 19.25
N LEU A 12 23.45 -3.95 19.38
CA LEU A 12 22.31 -3.92 20.30
C LEU A 12 22.40 -4.96 21.41
N ASP A 13 22.63 -6.20 21.02
CA ASP A 13 22.98 -7.32 21.89
C ASP A 13 23.58 -8.44 21.01
N THR A 14 24.48 -9.24 21.55
CA THR A 14 25.15 -10.33 20.84
C THR A 14 24.32 -11.61 20.82
N LYS A 15 23.00 -11.51 20.57
CA LYS A 15 22.11 -12.68 20.55
C LYS A 15 21.66 -13.01 19.13
N TRP A 16 21.71 -14.31 18.82
CA TRP A 16 21.06 -14.82 17.61
C TRP A 16 19.54 -14.70 17.71
N ARG A 17 18.93 -14.20 16.63
CA ARG A 17 17.49 -14.11 16.48
C ARG A 17 17.08 -14.85 15.21
N PHE A 18 16.00 -15.62 15.31
CA PHE A 18 15.52 -16.46 14.23
C PHE A 18 14.11 -16.00 13.83
N TYR A 19 13.89 -15.89 12.54
CA TYR A 19 12.62 -15.44 11.93
C TYR A 19 12.21 -16.47 10.88
N PRO A 20 11.42 -17.48 11.27
CA PRO A 20 10.92 -18.49 10.34
C PRO A 20 9.79 -17.95 9.47
N GLY A 21 9.60 -18.59 8.31
CA GLY A 21 8.49 -18.36 7.41
C GLY A 21 8.05 -19.64 6.71
N ILE A 22 6.75 -19.78 6.51
CA ILE A 22 6.14 -20.92 5.83
C ILE A 22 5.11 -20.39 4.85
N ASP A 23 5.26 -20.76 3.57
CA ASP A 23 4.28 -20.49 2.54
C ASP A 23 3.82 -21.82 1.93
N VAL A 24 2.51 -22.04 1.94
CA VAL A 24 1.87 -23.22 1.35
C VAL A 24 0.92 -22.74 0.27
N SER A 25 0.96 -23.39 -0.89
CA SER A 25 -0.03 -23.18 -1.92
C SER A 25 -0.53 -24.52 -2.47
N TYR A 26 -1.83 -24.57 -2.76
CA TYR A 26 -2.50 -25.74 -3.30
C TYR A 26 -3.27 -25.36 -4.55
N ARG A 27 -3.11 -26.13 -5.60
CA ARG A 27 -3.80 -25.97 -6.89
C ARG A 27 -4.61 -27.23 -7.20
N PRO A 28 -5.89 -27.28 -6.80
CA PRO A 28 -6.73 -28.44 -7.11
C PRO A 28 -7.03 -28.58 -8.60
N THR A 29 -7.01 -27.47 -9.33
CA THR A 29 -7.21 -27.43 -10.79
C THR A 29 -6.31 -26.35 -11.40
N GLU A 30 -6.25 -26.26 -12.72
CA GLU A 30 -5.54 -25.17 -13.42
C GLU A 30 -6.16 -23.80 -13.14
N ALA A 31 -7.48 -23.75 -12.85
CA ALA A 31 -8.21 -22.53 -12.60
C ALA A 31 -8.07 -22.02 -11.15
N TRP A 32 -7.87 -22.89 -10.18
CA TRP A 32 -7.88 -22.53 -8.76
C TRP A 32 -6.51 -22.65 -8.12
N LYS A 33 -6.11 -21.62 -7.40
CA LYS A 33 -4.97 -21.62 -6.48
C LYS A 33 -5.40 -21.08 -5.12
N PHE A 34 -5.15 -21.82 -4.06
CA PHE A 34 -5.27 -21.36 -2.68
C PHE A 34 -3.89 -21.23 -2.07
N PHE A 35 -3.73 -20.27 -1.14
CA PHE A 35 -2.47 -20.08 -0.44
C PHE A 35 -2.68 -19.65 1.01
N VAL A 36 -1.73 -20.04 1.83
CA VAL A 36 -1.61 -19.63 3.24
C VAL A 36 -0.14 -19.32 3.48
N SER A 37 0.15 -18.23 4.15
CA SER A 37 1.48 -17.90 4.60
C SER A 37 1.51 -17.46 6.05
N TRP A 38 2.62 -17.77 6.71
CA TRP A 38 3.00 -17.30 8.03
C TRP A 38 4.47 -16.93 7.98
N ASN A 39 4.77 -15.67 8.32
CA ASN A 39 6.13 -15.16 8.23
C ASN A 39 6.45 -14.30 9.45
N MET A 40 7.70 -14.37 9.91
CA MET A 40 8.22 -13.46 10.91
C MET A 40 9.26 -12.54 10.29
N GLY A 41 9.26 -11.29 10.71
CA GLY A 41 10.17 -10.25 10.24
C GLY A 41 10.84 -9.46 11.36
N LEU A 42 11.93 -8.79 11.00
CA LEU A 42 12.70 -7.91 11.88
C LEU A 42 13.02 -6.61 11.12
N ARG A 43 12.90 -5.47 11.81
CA ARG A 43 13.52 -4.21 11.41
C ARG A 43 14.35 -3.64 12.55
N MET A 44 15.61 -3.33 12.29
CA MET A 44 16.46 -2.64 13.26
C MET A 44 16.12 -1.15 13.27
N PRO A 45 16.18 -0.49 14.44
CA PRO A 45 16.12 0.99 14.48
C PRO A 45 17.21 1.57 13.58
N THR A 46 16.87 2.63 12.87
CA THR A 46 17.87 3.37 12.09
C THR A 46 18.72 4.26 12.99
N PHE A 47 19.86 4.71 12.49
CA PHE A 47 20.69 5.69 13.22
C PHE A 47 19.89 6.96 13.54
N THR A 48 19.02 7.37 12.64
CA THR A 48 18.11 8.51 12.86
C THR A 48 17.16 8.25 14.02
N ASP A 49 16.53 7.06 14.07
CA ASP A 49 15.61 6.71 15.14
C ASP A 49 16.28 6.74 16.50
N LEU A 50 17.56 6.34 16.55
CA LEU A 50 18.33 6.23 17.81
C LEU A 50 18.94 7.55 18.29
N TYR A 51 19.52 8.35 17.38
CA TYR A 51 20.46 9.41 17.76
C TYR A 51 20.17 10.78 17.14
N TYR A 52 19.18 10.90 16.28
CA TYR A 52 18.88 12.20 15.70
C TYR A 52 18.29 13.14 16.75
N SER A 53 18.86 14.36 16.88
CA SER A 53 18.36 15.42 17.74
C SER A 53 18.28 16.72 16.95
N GLY A 54 17.12 17.37 16.98
CA GLY A 54 16.83 18.62 16.29
C GLY A 54 15.89 19.50 17.12
N ALA A 55 15.50 20.66 16.58
CA ALA A 55 14.72 21.64 17.32
C ALA A 55 13.36 21.13 17.85
N ASN A 56 12.75 20.18 17.12
CA ASN A 56 11.42 19.65 17.44
C ASN A 56 11.33 18.13 17.23
N ILE A 57 12.46 17.43 17.30
CA ILE A 57 12.53 16.00 17.08
C ILE A 57 13.71 15.40 17.86
N GLU A 58 13.49 14.31 18.58
CA GLU A 58 14.48 13.66 19.44
C GLU A 58 14.42 12.14 19.30
N GLY A 59 15.54 11.53 18.91
CA GLY A 59 15.73 10.10 18.83
C GLY A 59 15.86 9.46 20.22
N ASN A 60 15.74 8.13 20.26
CA ASN A 60 15.80 7.37 21.51
C ASN A 60 16.75 6.18 21.35
N SER A 61 17.86 6.21 22.06
CA SER A 61 18.87 5.14 22.03
C SER A 61 18.41 3.82 22.65
N GLU A 62 17.31 3.82 23.42
CA GLU A 62 16.75 2.65 24.10
C GLU A 62 15.76 1.87 23.23
N LEU A 63 15.58 2.27 21.97
CA LEU A 63 14.65 1.59 21.06
C LEU A 63 15.03 0.12 20.85
N LYS A 64 14.00 -0.72 20.91
CA LYS A 64 14.10 -2.14 20.60
C LYS A 64 13.80 -2.40 19.12
N PRO A 65 14.41 -3.45 18.53
CA PRO A 65 14.08 -3.85 17.18
C PRO A 65 12.60 -4.20 17.01
N GLU A 66 12.03 -3.79 15.89
CA GLU A 66 10.67 -4.19 15.50
C GLU A 66 10.63 -5.67 15.17
N LYS A 67 9.53 -6.31 15.55
CA LYS A 67 9.24 -7.69 15.20
C LYS A 67 7.84 -7.77 14.61
N THR A 68 7.72 -8.43 13.48
CA THR A 68 6.44 -8.63 12.81
C THR A 68 6.15 -10.12 12.72
N THR A 69 4.88 -10.49 12.92
CA THR A 69 4.35 -11.82 12.62
C THR A 69 3.15 -11.64 11.72
N ASP A 70 3.28 -12.11 10.47
CA ASP A 70 2.31 -11.93 9.41
C ASP A 70 1.62 -13.26 9.12
N TYR A 71 0.31 -13.22 8.97
CA TYR A 71 -0.56 -14.31 8.53
C TYR A 71 -1.33 -13.84 7.31
N GLN A 72 -1.35 -14.67 6.28
CA GLN A 72 -2.10 -14.39 5.06
C GLN A 72 -2.81 -15.65 4.56
N ILE A 73 -4.03 -15.50 4.11
CA ILE A 73 -4.80 -16.54 3.45
C ILE A 73 -5.48 -15.96 2.22
N GLY A 74 -5.50 -16.71 1.12
CA GLY A 74 -6.15 -16.24 -0.08
C GLY A 74 -6.43 -17.33 -1.08
N GLY A 75 -7.18 -16.91 -2.11
CA GLY A 75 -7.50 -17.76 -3.25
C GLY A 75 -7.51 -16.94 -4.54
N ARG A 76 -7.07 -17.58 -5.61
CA ARG A 76 -7.08 -17.05 -6.96
C ARG A 76 -7.80 -17.99 -7.90
N TYR A 77 -8.73 -17.44 -8.65
CA TYR A 77 -9.43 -18.11 -9.73
C TYR A 77 -9.02 -17.49 -11.07
N THR A 78 -8.61 -18.30 -12.01
CA THR A 78 -8.13 -17.83 -13.32
C THR A 78 -8.79 -18.66 -14.42
N THR A 79 -9.46 -17.98 -15.34
CA THR A 79 -9.96 -18.58 -16.58
C THR A 79 -9.45 -17.79 -17.78
N ARG A 80 -9.82 -18.22 -18.98
CA ARG A 80 -9.41 -17.58 -20.22
C ARG A 80 -9.67 -16.06 -20.26
N GLY A 81 -10.74 -15.58 -19.65
CA GLY A 81 -11.12 -14.16 -19.74
C GLY A 81 -11.38 -13.48 -18.40
N PHE A 82 -11.14 -14.17 -17.28
CA PHE A 82 -11.44 -13.65 -15.96
C PHE A 82 -10.41 -14.12 -14.93
N ILE A 83 -9.96 -13.18 -14.10
CA ILE A 83 -9.09 -13.43 -12.96
C ILE A 83 -9.75 -12.79 -11.74
N ALA A 84 -9.92 -13.56 -10.67
CA ALA A 84 -10.35 -13.08 -9.37
C ALA A 84 -9.34 -13.53 -8.32
N GLU A 85 -8.93 -12.62 -7.47
CA GLU A 85 -8.08 -12.91 -6.32
C GLU A 85 -8.67 -12.25 -5.08
N VAL A 86 -8.79 -13.00 -4.00
CA VAL A 86 -9.26 -12.52 -2.70
C VAL A 86 -8.27 -13.00 -1.66
N GLN A 87 -7.84 -12.10 -0.81
CA GLN A 87 -6.96 -12.42 0.31
C GLN A 87 -7.36 -11.67 1.57
N GLY A 88 -7.11 -12.30 2.71
CA GLY A 88 -7.16 -11.68 4.03
C GLY A 88 -5.82 -11.78 4.71
N PHE A 89 -5.49 -10.82 5.54
CA PHE A 89 -4.26 -10.80 6.30
C PHE A 89 -4.48 -10.30 7.73
N TYR A 90 -3.58 -10.75 8.60
CA TYR A 90 -3.40 -10.25 9.94
C TYR A 90 -1.91 -10.13 10.23
N SER A 91 -1.49 -9.01 10.80
CA SER A 91 -0.12 -8.72 11.15
C SER A 91 -0.04 -8.21 12.58
N HIS A 92 0.67 -8.96 13.42
CA HIS A 92 0.98 -8.55 14.79
C HIS A 92 2.40 -8.00 14.85
N LYS A 93 2.53 -6.75 15.28
CA LYS A 93 3.80 -6.03 15.27
C LYS A 93 4.15 -5.56 16.67
N LYS A 94 5.32 -5.96 17.14
CA LYS A 94 5.88 -5.57 18.44
C LYS A 94 7.05 -4.62 18.27
N ASN A 95 7.15 -3.67 19.17
CA ASN A 95 8.19 -2.65 19.17
C ASN A 95 8.27 -1.87 17.84
N MET A 96 7.12 -1.66 17.18
CA MET A 96 7.08 -0.73 16.04
C MET A 96 7.66 0.62 16.47
N ILE A 97 8.33 1.29 15.57
CA ILE A 97 8.96 2.58 15.84
C ILE A 97 8.15 3.67 15.15
N ASP A 98 7.71 4.65 15.92
CA ASP A 98 7.05 5.85 15.42
C ASP A 98 7.62 7.08 16.11
N TRP A 99 7.41 8.22 15.47
CA TRP A 99 7.73 9.54 15.99
C TRP A 99 6.44 10.19 16.46
N VAL A 100 6.30 10.36 17.77
CA VAL A 100 5.06 10.83 18.39
C VAL A 100 5.31 12.05 19.28
N THR A 101 4.30 12.92 19.34
CA THR A 101 4.17 13.87 20.47
C THR A 101 3.16 13.29 21.43
N TYR A 102 3.43 13.37 22.71
CA TYR A 102 2.58 12.82 23.75
C TYR A 102 2.49 13.76 24.96
N ASN A 103 1.46 13.55 25.76
CA ASN A 103 1.33 14.23 27.05
C ASN A 103 2.22 13.55 28.10
N ASP A 104 2.91 14.36 28.90
CA ASP A 104 3.56 13.89 30.11
C ASP A 104 2.53 13.54 31.23
N ALA A 105 3.01 13.17 32.40
CA ALA A 105 2.17 12.87 33.56
C ALA A 105 1.29 14.05 33.99
N ASN A 106 1.62 15.29 33.62
CA ASN A 106 0.85 16.50 33.89
C ASN A 106 -0.12 16.85 32.74
N LYS A 107 -0.23 16.01 31.72
CA LYS A 107 -1.00 16.23 30.48
C LYS A 107 -0.53 17.46 29.69
N VAL A 108 0.76 17.68 29.66
CA VAL A 108 1.40 18.77 28.92
C VAL A 108 2.39 18.14 27.93
N SER A 109 2.27 18.49 26.66
CA SER A 109 3.25 18.11 25.63
C SER A 109 4.35 19.17 25.55
N ASP A 110 5.58 18.71 25.36
CA ASP A 110 6.73 19.58 25.06
C ASP A 110 6.76 20.05 23.59
N GLY A 111 5.86 19.51 22.75
CA GLY A 111 5.79 19.81 21.32
C GLY A 111 6.90 19.16 20.48
N ILE A 112 7.71 18.29 21.09
CA ILE A 112 8.80 17.56 20.44
C ILE A 112 8.29 16.19 19.97
N PHE A 113 8.72 15.75 18.80
CA PHE A 113 8.50 14.39 18.34
C PHE A 113 9.60 13.47 18.88
N HIS A 114 9.20 12.52 19.70
CA HIS A 114 10.09 11.50 20.25
C HIS A 114 9.92 10.18 19.49
N SER A 115 11.01 9.47 19.22
CA SER A 115 10.93 8.13 18.72
C SER A 115 10.62 7.14 19.83
N VAL A 116 9.55 6.36 19.67
CA VAL A 116 9.07 5.41 20.67
C VAL A 116 8.80 4.05 20.04
N ASN A 117 8.90 3.01 20.88
CA ASN A 117 8.34 1.70 20.51
C ASN A 117 6.87 1.64 20.93
N PHE A 118 6.05 0.96 20.10
CA PHE A 118 4.65 0.68 20.37
C PHE A 118 4.24 -0.67 19.78
N GLN A 119 3.03 -1.13 20.08
CA GLN A 119 2.47 -2.32 19.47
C GLN A 119 1.42 -1.94 18.43
N MET A 120 1.29 -2.75 17.37
CA MET A 120 0.31 -2.52 16.33
C MET A 120 -0.23 -3.84 15.80
N ASP A 121 -1.54 -3.92 15.70
CA ASP A 121 -2.24 -4.98 15.02
C ASP A 121 -2.90 -4.46 13.74
N ASN A 122 -2.56 -5.06 12.60
CA ASN A 122 -3.17 -4.75 11.31
C ASN A 122 -3.96 -5.95 10.82
N LYS A 123 -5.17 -5.73 10.37
CA LYS A 123 -5.98 -6.74 9.70
C LYS A 123 -6.66 -6.14 8.48
N GLY A 124 -6.83 -6.94 7.45
CA GLY A 124 -7.44 -6.42 6.25
C GLY A 124 -7.79 -7.50 5.25
N ALA A 125 -8.38 -7.03 4.17
CA ALA A 125 -8.74 -7.87 3.03
C ALA A 125 -8.48 -7.12 1.72
N GLU A 126 -8.11 -7.87 0.69
CA GLU A 126 -7.92 -7.35 -0.67
C GLU A 126 -8.69 -8.20 -1.66
N ILE A 127 -9.30 -7.52 -2.63
CA ILE A 127 -10.01 -8.12 -3.75
C ILE A 127 -9.42 -7.53 -5.03
N ASN A 128 -9.05 -8.39 -5.97
CA ASN A 128 -8.56 -8.01 -7.27
C ASN A 128 -9.32 -8.79 -8.34
N LEU A 129 -10.12 -8.09 -9.14
CA LEU A 129 -10.90 -8.65 -10.23
C LEU A 129 -10.39 -8.10 -11.55
N GLN A 130 -10.18 -8.95 -12.53
CA GLN A 130 -9.81 -8.55 -13.88
C GLN A 130 -10.64 -9.33 -14.89
N MET A 131 -11.24 -8.61 -15.81
CA MET A 131 -11.95 -9.18 -16.94
C MET A 131 -11.25 -8.77 -18.25
N LEU A 132 -11.15 -9.71 -19.17
CA LEU A 132 -10.58 -9.55 -20.51
C LEU A 132 -11.68 -9.78 -21.57
N PRO A 133 -12.50 -8.76 -21.87
CA PRO A 133 -13.69 -8.90 -22.69
C PRO A 133 -13.45 -9.53 -24.06
N ARG A 134 -12.29 -9.26 -24.68
CA ARG A 134 -11.95 -9.87 -25.97
C ARG A 134 -11.81 -11.38 -25.91
N GLN A 135 -11.33 -11.90 -24.79
CA GLN A 135 -11.21 -13.35 -24.62
C GLN A 135 -12.55 -14.03 -24.32
N LEU A 136 -13.54 -13.27 -23.85
CA LEU A 136 -14.89 -13.76 -23.54
C LEU A 136 -15.85 -13.59 -24.73
N TRP A 137 -15.81 -12.43 -25.42
CA TRP A 137 -16.79 -12.02 -26.42
C TRP A 137 -16.21 -11.83 -27.83
N GLY A 138 -14.91 -12.15 -28.02
CA GLY A 138 -14.22 -12.04 -29.30
C GLY A 138 -13.52 -10.70 -29.55
N ASP A 139 -12.75 -10.65 -30.63
CA ASP A 139 -11.82 -9.55 -30.94
C ASP A 139 -12.49 -8.19 -31.23
N ASN A 140 -13.79 -8.20 -31.52
CA ASN A 140 -14.57 -6.99 -31.80
C ASN A 140 -14.94 -6.21 -30.52
N ALA A 141 -14.71 -6.74 -29.34
CA ALA A 141 -14.96 -6.02 -28.10
C ALA A 141 -14.07 -4.77 -28.01
N LEU A 142 -14.72 -3.59 -27.87
CA LEU A 142 -14.04 -2.29 -27.73
C LEU A 142 -13.17 -2.26 -26.48
N VAL A 143 -13.70 -2.77 -25.37
CA VAL A 143 -12.98 -2.86 -24.11
C VAL A 143 -12.08 -4.08 -24.12
N ARG A 144 -10.82 -3.91 -23.80
CA ARG A 144 -9.79 -4.97 -23.76
C ARG A 144 -9.61 -5.55 -22.37
N LYS A 145 -9.72 -4.68 -21.37
CA LYS A 145 -9.50 -5.03 -19.96
C LYS A 145 -10.39 -4.15 -19.08
N ILE A 146 -10.97 -4.76 -18.07
CA ILE A 146 -11.61 -4.09 -16.93
C ILE A 146 -10.94 -4.62 -15.68
N GLY A 147 -10.54 -3.74 -14.77
CA GLY A 147 -9.96 -4.07 -13.48
C GLY A 147 -10.75 -3.42 -12.36
N VAL A 148 -10.98 -4.16 -11.29
CA VAL A 148 -11.52 -3.64 -10.02
C VAL A 148 -10.61 -4.13 -8.90
N GLN A 149 -10.10 -3.22 -8.11
CA GLN A 149 -9.31 -3.50 -6.94
C GLN A 149 -9.97 -2.84 -5.73
N TYR A 150 -10.06 -3.58 -4.64
CA TYR A 150 -10.49 -3.08 -3.36
C TYR A 150 -9.51 -3.53 -2.29
N SER A 151 -9.10 -2.62 -1.42
CA SER A 151 -8.35 -2.94 -0.21
C SER A 151 -9.01 -2.29 1.00
N TYR A 152 -9.06 -3.05 2.07
CA TYR A 152 -9.48 -2.64 3.39
C TYR A 152 -8.37 -2.95 4.38
N ILE A 153 -8.02 -1.96 5.22
CA ILE A 153 -7.05 -2.10 6.30
C ILE A 153 -7.68 -1.51 7.55
N TYR A 154 -7.53 -2.21 8.66
CA TYR A 154 -7.83 -1.73 9.99
C TYR A 154 -6.59 -1.89 10.85
N GLU A 155 -6.19 -0.81 11.50
CA GLU A 155 -5.03 -0.76 12.38
C GLU A 155 -5.46 -0.40 13.79
N GLU A 156 -4.87 -1.08 14.76
CA GLU A 156 -5.03 -0.81 16.17
C GLU A 156 -3.64 -0.67 16.78
N SER A 157 -3.36 0.51 17.31
CA SER A 157 -2.06 0.86 17.87
C SER A 157 -2.18 1.04 19.38
N ASP A 158 -1.25 0.44 20.12
CA ASP A 158 -1.16 0.51 21.58
C ASP A 158 0.19 1.12 21.96
N TYR A 159 0.13 2.29 22.57
CA TYR A 159 1.27 3.06 23.02
C TYR A 159 1.31 3.08 24.56
N ASP A 160 2.50 2.98 25.12
CA ASP A 160 2.73 3.13 26.57
C ASP A 160 2.56 4.57 27.06
N VAL A 161 2.32 5.53 26.16
CA VAL A 161 2.19 6.98 26.43
C VAL A 161 0.89 7.53 25.84
N ASP A 162 0.41 8.64 26.37
CA ASP A 162 -0.80 9.35 25.88
C ASP A 162 -0.45 10.16 24.62
N VAL A 163 -0.50 9.51 23.46
CA VAL A 163 -0.10 10.09 22.17
C VAL A 163 -1.12 11.11 21.69
N ILE A 164 -0.63 12.31 21.37
CA ILE A 164 -1.40 13.39 20.77
C ILE A 164 -1.34 13.30 19.25
N MET A 165 -0.14 13.07 18.70
CA MET A 165 0.11 13.03 17.27
C MET A 165 1.19 11.99 16.95
N SER A 166 0.98 11.24 15.89
CA SER A 166 1.89 10.25 15.33
C SER A 166 2.24 10.66 13.90
N LYS A 167 3.49 10.38 13.47
CA LYS A 167 3.89 10.61 12.08
C LYS A 167 3.43 9.50 11.14
N TYR A 168 3.25 8.29 11.61
CA TYR A 168 3.04 7.13 10.73
C TYR A 168 1.76 6.35 11.04
N ALA A 169 1.44 6.06 12.30
CA ALA A 169 0.43 5.08 12.65
C ALA A 169 -1.00 5.63 12.73
N MET A 170 -1.20 6.93 12.92
CA MET A 170 -2.55 7.49 13.12
C MET A 170 -3.26 7.94 11.83
N ASP A 171 -2.59 7.91 10.68
CA ASP A 171 -3.15 8.33 9.38
C ASP A 171 -2.91 7.25 8.33
N TYR A 172 -3.66 6.17 8.41
CA TYR A 172 -3.57 5.08 7.44
C TYR A 172 -4.74 5.06 6.46
N LEU A 173 -4.52 4.46 5.30
CA LEU A 173 -5.51 4.29 4.26
C LEU A 173 -6.44 3.12 4.59
N ARG A 174 -7.65 3.44 5.10
CA ARG A 174 -8.64 2.43 5.53
C ARG A 174 -9.31 1.73 4.35
N HIS A 175 -9.76 2.50 3.38
CA HIS A 175 -10.42 1.97 2.19
C HIS A 175 -9.83 2.53 0.91
N LYS A 176 -9.63 1.68 -0.07
CA LYS A 176 -9.21 2.06 -1.42
C LYS A 176 -9.96 1.23 -2.45
N VAL A 177 -10.58 1.92 -3.41
CA VAL A 177 -11.18 1.30 -4.59
C VAL A 177 -10.48 1.86 -5.83
N ILE A 178 -10.09 1.00 -6.75
CA ILE A 178 -9.62 1.39 -8.07
C ILE A 178 -10.45 0.64 -9.11
N VAL A 179 -11.03 1.39 -10.06
CA VAL A 179 -11.69 0.82 -11.23
C VAL A 179 -10.94 1.30 -12.46
N SER A 180 -10.49 0.38 -13.29
CA SER A 180 -9.74 0.68 -14.50
C SER A 180 -10.37 0.04 -15.73
N ALA A 181 -10.25 0.72 -16.86
CA ALA A 181 -10.68 0.21 -18.15
C ALA A 181 -9.70 0.60 -19.25
N ASP A 182 -9.31 -0.38 -20.05
CA ASP A 182 -8.50 -0.19 -21.26
C ASP A 182 -9.36 -0.52 -22.47
N SER A 183 -9.44 0.41 -23.42
CA SER A 183 -10.30 0.30 -24.58
C SER A 183 -9.55 0.64 -25.87
N LYS A 184 -9.88 -0.04 -26.94
CA LYS A 184 -9.48 0.36 -28.29
C LYS A 184 -10.66 1.04 -28.94
N ILE A 185 -10.66 2.37 -28.97
CA ILE A 185 -11.79 3.15 -29.48
C ILE A 185 -11.90 3.03 -31.00
N TRP A 186 -10.77 3.14 -31.69
CA TRP A 186 -10.75 3.12 -33.15
C TRP A 186 -9.35 2.83 -33.68
N LYS A 187 -9.22 1.95 -34.68
CA LYS A 187 -7.92 1.61 -35.33
C LYS A 187 -6.74 1.54 -34.36
N ASN A 188 -5.97 2.62 -34.27
CA ASN A 188 -4.80 2.81 -33.43
C ASN A 188 -5.05 3.64 -32.19
N LEU A 189 -6.28 4.15 -32.00
CA LEU A 189 -6.67 5.00 -30.89
C LEU A 189 -7.07 4.16 -29.68
N ASN A 190 -6.34 4.30 -28.60
CA ASN A 190 -6.56 3.60 -27.33
C ASN A 190 -6.87 4.61 -26.23
N LEU A 191 -7.76 4.21 -25.32
CA LEU A 191 -8.12 4.96 -24.13
C LEU A 191 -7.94 4.07 -22.92
N SER A 192 -7.18 4.53 -21.94
CA SER A 192 -7.09 3.94 -20.60
C SER A 192 -7.63 4.92 -19.58
N LEU A 193 -8.53 4.47 -18.73
CA LEU A 193 -9.11 5.26 -17.64
C LEU A 193 -8.86 4.52 -16.32
N SER A 194 -8.61 5.28 -15.27
CA SER A 194 -8.47 4.78 -13.90
C SER A 194 -9.18 5.74 -12.95
N TRP A 195 -10.26 5.27 -12.35
CA TRP A 195 -10.93 5.95 -11.27
C TRP A 195 -10.48 5.37 -9.93
N ARG A 196 -10.10 6.22 -8.98
CA ARG A 196 -9.61 5.84 -7.66
C ARG A 196 -10.38 6.59 -6.60
N TRP A 197 -10.96 5.85 -5.65
CA TRP A 197 -11.55 6.39 -4.43
C TRP A 197 -10.74 5.93 -3.22
N GLN A 198 -10.52 6.84 -2.27
CA GLN A 198 -9.72 6.60 -1.08
C GLN A 198 -10.38 7.23 0.14
N ASP A 199 -10.34 6.50 1.25
CA ASP A 199 -10.79 6.94 2.55
C ASP A 199 -9.73 6.59 3.59
N ARG A 200 -9.25 7.59 4.30
CA ARG A 200 -8.22 7.46 5.33
C ARG A 200 -8.85 7.51 6.71
N GLU A 201 -8.21 6.83 7.66
CA GLU A 201 -8.46 7.08 9.07
C GLU A 201 -7.94 8.49 9.43
N GLY A 202 -8.63 9.14 10.37
CA GLY A 202 -8.25 10.49 10.80
C GLY A 202 -9.26 11.57 10.41
N LYS A 203 -9.53 12.46 11.35
CA LYS A 203 -10.61 13.47 11.21
C LYS A 203 -10.36 14.55 10.16
N ASN A 204 -9.12 14.71 9.71
CA ASN A 204 -8.72 15.83 8.86
C ASN A 204 -8.56 15.47 7.37
N ASN A 205 -8.76 14.21 7.02
CA ASN A 205 -8.56 13.73 5.65
C ASN A 205 -9.89 13.20 5.08
N PRO A 206 -10.74 14.06 4.51
CA PRO A 206 -12.01 13.62 3.91
C PRO A 206 -11.74 12.68 2.74
N ALA A 207 -12.60 11.67 2.59
CA ALA A 207 -12.56 10.77 1.45
C ALA A 207 -12.63 11.54 0.12
N TYR A 208 -11.90 11.06 -0.87
CA TYR A 208 -11.86 11.69 -2.18
C TYR A 208 -11.83 10.66 -3.31
N ALA A 209 -12.21 11.13 -4.51
CA ALA A 209 -12.09 10.34 -5.73
C ALA A 209 -11.37 11.13 -6.82
N LEU A 210 -10.52 10.44 -7.57
CA LEU A 210 -9.76 10.99 -8.70
C LEU A 210 -10.04 10.17 -9.95
N LEU A 211 -9.97 10.84 -11.10
CA LEU A 211 -9.96 10.20 -12.41
C LEU A 211 -8.65 10.56 -13.12
N ASP A 212 -7.92 9.53 -13.53
CA ASP A 212 -6.75 9.60 -14.38
C ASP A 212 -7.06 8.95 -15.73
N GLY A 213 -6.39 9.39 -16.79
CA GLY A 213 -6.61 8.81 -18.11
C GLY A 213 -5.44 9.02 -19.06
N ARG A 214 -5.33 8.11 -20.02
CA ARG A 214 -4.40 8.20 -21.16
C ARG A 214 -5.17 7.98 -22.45
N LEU A 215 -4.99 8.89 -23.38
CA LEU A 215 -5.37 8.72 -24.78
C LEU A 215 -4.09 8.53 -25.59
N SER A 216 -3.98 7.43 -26.34
CA SER A 216 -2.81 7.16 -27.17
C SER A 216 -3.19 6.75 -28.59
N TRP A 217 -2.33 7.16 -29.52
CA TRP A 217 -2.32 6.68 -30.89
C TRP A 217 -1.08 5.82 -31.10
N ASP A 218 -1.29 4.50 -31.27
CA ASP A 218 -0.19 3.52 -31.32
C ASP A 218 -0.05 2.93 -32.72
N THR A 219 1.13 3.07 -33.31
CA THR A 219 1.52 2.43 -34.57
C THR A 219 2.66 1.44 -34.34
N ALA A 220 3.06 0.71 -35.38
CA ALA A 220 4.19 -0.22 -35.30
C ALA A 220 5.54 0.46 -35.02
N LYS A 221 5.71 1.74 -35.44
CA LYS A 221 6.99 2.45 -35.38
C LYS A 221 7.00 3.61 -34.39
N TRP A 222 5.85 4.13 -34.01
CA TRP A 222 5.75 5.25 -33.08
C TRP A 222 4.41 5.25 -32.34
N SER A 223 4.39 5.86 -31.18
CA SER A 223 3.17 6.19 -30.45
C SER A 223 3.21 7.61 -29.95
N ALA A 224 2.05 8.28 -29.97
CA ALA A 224 1.85 9.58 -29.34
C ALA A 224 0.77 9.46 -28.29
N TYR A 225 0.89 10.17 -27.16
CA TYR A 225 -0.06 10.08 -26.07
C TYR A 225 -0.24 11.39 -25.33
N ILE A 226 -1.40 11.48 -24.69
CA ILE A 226 -1.75 12.51 -23.71
C ILE A 226 -2.13 11.78 -22.42
N ASP A 227 -1.46 12.11 -21.31
CA ASP A 227 -1.81 11.68 -19.96
C ASP A 227 -2.50 12.82 -19.23
N GLY A 228 -3.60 12.54 -18.58
CA GLY A 228 -4.24 13.42 -17.62
C GLY A 228 -4.26 12.78 -16.25
N SER A 229 -3.76 13.46 -15.24
CA SER A 229 -3.89 13.07 -13.83
C SER A 229 -4.82 14.04 -13.12
N ASN A 230 -5.69 13.52 -12.23
CA ASN A 230 -6.70 14.31 -11.54
C ASN A 230 -7.49 15.21 -12.51
N ILE A 231 -8.08 14.59 -13.54
CA ILE A 231 -8.70 15.29 -14.70
C ILE A 231 -9.75 16.31 -14.27
N PHE A 232 -10.43 16.08 -13.14
CA PHE A 232 -11.49 16.97 -12.63
C PHE A 232 -10.98 18.04 -11.65
N ASP A 233 -9.66 18.20 -11.53
CA ASP A 233 -9.01 19.20 -10.65
C ASP A 233 -9.53 19.15 -9.21
N LYS A 234 -9.74 17.94 -8.68
CA LYS A 234 -10.18 17.75 -7.31
C LYS A 234 -9.08 18.20 -6.34
N LYS A 235 -9.39 19.09 -5.40
CA LYS A 235 -8.52 19.39 -4.27
C LYS A 235 -8.59 18.23 -3.27
N TYR A 236 -7.44 17.68 -2.91
CA TYR A 236 -7.36 16.55 -1.98
C TYR A 236 -6.05 16.57 -1.19
N TYR A 237 -6.05 15.85 -0.09
CA TYR A 237 -4.92 15.72 0.83
C TYR A 237 -4.63 14.23 0.98
N ASP A 238 -3.39 13.82 0.78
CA ASP A 238 -3.02 12.40 0.80
C ASP A 238 -2.10 12.03 1.96
N TYR A 239 -1.38 13.01 2.51
CA TYR A 239 -0.48 12.81 3.62
C TYR A 239 -0.45 14.05 4.51
N VAL A 240 -0.69 13.86 5.82
CA VAL A 240 -0.54 14.89 6.88
C VAL A 240 -1.02 16.28 6.45
N SER A 241 -2.24 16.38 5.93
CA SER A 241 -2.84 17.66 5.50
C SER A 241 -2.05 18.42 4.41
N ILE A 242 -1.19 17.75 3.64
CA ILE A 242 -0.48 18.36 2.52
C ILE A 242 -1.39 18.34 1.29
N LEU A 243 -1.72 19.53 0.77
CA LEU A 243 -2.46 19.69 -0.47
C LEU A 243 -1.69 19.05 -1.64
N GLN A 244 -2.35 18.15 -2.35
CA GLN A 244 -1.78 17.45 -3.49
C GLN A 244 -1.99 18.23 -4.79
N PRO A 245 -1.19 17.97 -5.85
CA PRO A 245 -1.32 18.64 -7.15
C PRO A 245 -2.73 18.52 -7.72
N GLY A 246 -3.21 19.60 -8.34
CA GLY A 246 -4.43 19.62 -9.12
C GLY A 246 -4.31 18.83 -10.44
N SER A 247 -5.10 19.21 -11.44
CA SER A 247 -5.05 18.56 -12.75
C SER A 247 -3.70 18.78 -13.44
N TRP A 248 -3.14 17.69 -13.98
CA TRP A 248 -1.88 17.74 -14.69
C TRP A 248 -1.96 16.94 -15.99
N PHE A 249 -1.55 17.59 -17.10
CA PHE A 249 -1.52 16.98 -18.43
C PHE A 249 -0.10 16.90 -18.96
N ARG A 250 0.26 15.75 -19.52
CA ARG A 250 1.55 15.46 -20.13
C ARG A 250 1.35 14.94 -21.54
N PHE A 251 2.23 15.36 -22.45
CA PHE A 251 2.26 14.90 -23.83
C PHE A 251 3.58 14.14 -24.07
N GLY A 252 3.53 13.12 -24.88
CA GLY A 252 4.74 12.38 -25.23
C GLY A 252 4.63 11.67 -26.58
N VAL A 253 5.78 11.47 -27.17
CA VAL A 253 5.95 10.67 -28.39
C VAL A 253 7.05 9.65 -28.13
N ARG A 254 6.82 8.41 -28.53
CA ARG A 254 7.79 7.31 -28.44
C ARG A 254 8.04 6.77 -29.84
N PHE A 255 9.29 6.55 -30.18
CA PHE A 255 9.70 5.86 -31.39
C PHE A 255 10.26 4.48 -31.03
N SER A 256 9.90 3.46 -31.82
CA SER A 256 10.47 2.11 -31.75
C SER A 256 11.39 1.93 -32.95
N LEU A 257 12.69 1.76 -32.66
CA LEU A 257 13.75 1.51 -33.66
C LEU A 257 13.84 0.03 -34.00
#